data_afe54ec8c6a293347bf1200962d359fc
#
_entry.id   afe54ec8c6a293347bf1200962d359fc
#
_cell.length_a   1.000
_cell.length_b   1.000
_cell.length_c   1.000
_cell.angle_alpha   90.00
_cell.angle_beta   90.00
_cell.angle_gamma   90.00
#
_symmetry.space_group_name_H-M   'P 1'
#
loop_
_entity.id
_entity.type
_entity.pdbx_description
1 polymer ?
#
loop_
_entity_poly.entity_id
_entity_poly.type
_entity_poly.pdbx_seq_one_letter_code
_entity_poly.pdbx_strand_id
1 'polypeptide(L)'
;MGPPPVTRRRWIDVLLGTSFAAWAGAVVYPVLQYLTPARNGGGSNKATLTDAQKQELSSKGFLIARCGTDRVLLLKDKEQKLKALSAKCTHEGCTVQFVPADGIIWCACHNGKFSLDGRVISGPPPRPLVAFTVEGDLKGVVSVSKPGGTA
;
A
#
# COMPACT_ATOMS: atom_id res chain seq x y z
N MET A 1 46.61 -44.70 6.07
CA MET A 1 46.05 -44.62 4.68
C MET A 1 45.73 -43.17 4.37
N GLY A 2 46.51 -42.52 3.48
CA GLY A 2 46.24 -41.12 3.05
C GLY A 2 45.09 -41.07 2.05
N PRO A 3 44.40 -39.91 1.92
CA PRO A 3 43.34 -39.76 0.93
C PRO A 3 43.90 -39.95 -0.48
N PRO A 4 43.11 -40.57 -1.40
CA PRO A 4 43.57 -40.82 -2.76
C PRO A 4 43.90 -39.50 -3.50
N PRO A 5 44.90 -39.48 -4.39
CA PRO A 5 45.26 -38.29 -5.14
C PRO A 5 44.10 -37.81 -6.02
N VAL A 6 43.77 -36.52 -5.90
CA VAL A 6 42.66 -35.91 -6.70
C VAL A 6 43.13 -35.82 -8.15
N THR A 7 42.44 -36.51 -9.05
CA THR A 7 42.76 -36.54 -10.49
C THR A 7 42.31 -35.22 -11.16
N ARG A 8 43.01 -34.79 -12.25
CA ARG A 8 42.71 -33.59 -13.02
C ARG A 8 41.23 -33.55 -13.46
N ARG A 9 40.68 -34.71 -13.83
CA ARG A 9 39.27 -34.85 -14.23
C ARG A 9 38.31 -34.45 -13.08
N ARG A 10 38.60 -34.87 -11.86
CA ARG A 10 37.78 -34.55 -10.68
C ARG A 10 37.80 -33.06 -10.36
N TRP A 11 38.91 -32.38 -10.56
CA TRP A 11 38.97 -30.92 -10.43
C TRP A 11 38.13 -30.19 -11.48
N ILE A 12 38.16 -30.66 -12.75
CA ILE A 12 37.37 -30.11 -13.84
C ILE A 12 35.89 -30.31 -13.54
N ASP A 13 35.46 -31.50 -13.12
CA ASP A 13 34.08 -31.81 -12.78
C ASP A 13 33.57 -30.93 -11.62
N VAL A 14 34.41 -30.70 -10.59
CA VAL A 14 34.08 -29.82 -9.48
C VAL A 14 33.93 -28.36 -9.95
N LEU A 15 34.87 -27.86 -10.73
CA LEU A 15 34.84 -26.49 -11.25
C LEU A 15 33.62 -26.27 -12.17
N LEU A 16 33.32 -27.21 -13.06
CA LEU A 16 32.14 -27.13 -13.90
C LEU A 16 30.85 -27.19 -13.08
N GLY A 17 30.77 -28.07 -12.10
CA GLY A 17 29.61 -28.20 -11.24
C GLY A 17 29.36 -26.94 -10.38
N THR A 18 30.39 -26.39 -9.78
CA THR A 18 30.28 -25.15 -8.98
C THR A 18 29.93 -23.94 -9.85
N SER A 19 30.56 -23.83 -11.04
CA SER A 19 30.23 -22.75 -12.00
C SER A 19 28.79 -22.82 -12.48
N PHE A 20 28.30 -24.01 -12.82
CA PHE A 20 26.92 -24.22 -13.21
C PHE A 20 25.94 -23.91 -12.08
N ALA A 21 26.23 -24.35 -10.86
CA ALA A 21 25.40 -24.05 -9.71
C ALA A 21 25.36 -22.55 -9.39
N ALA A 22 26.49 -21.86 -9.48
CA ALA A 22 26.57 -20.41 -9.31
C ALA A 22 25.77 -19.67 -10.39
N TRP A 23 25.90 -20.08 -11.65
CA TRP A 23 25.13 -19.51 -12.77
C TRP A 23 23.63 -19.76 -12.60
N ALA A 24 23.22 -20.97 -12.28
CA ALA A 24 21.83 -21.31 -12.05
C ALA A 24 21.25 -20.50 -10.87
N GLY A 25 21.99 -20.35 -9.78
CA GLY A 25 21.59 -19.51 -8.66
C GLY A 25 21.44 -18.04 -9.04
N ALA A 26 22.36 -17.51 -9.84
CA ALA A 26 22.30 -16.11 -10.31
C ALA A 26 21.09 -15.83 -11.23
N VAL A 27 20.60 -16.83 -11.95
CA VAL A 27 19.40 -16.70 -12.80
C VAL A 27 18.12 -16.98 -12.03
N VAL A 28 18.08 -18.08 -11.28
CA VAL A 28 16.87 -18.53 -10.58
C VAL A 28 16.50 -17.63 -9.41
N TYR A 29 17.51 -17.15 -8.65
CA TYR A 29 17.26 -16.31 -7.48
C TYR A 29 16.45 -15.02 -7.79
N PRO A 30 16.85 -14.17 -8.74
CA PRO A 30 16.08 -12.96 -9.05
C PRO A 30 14.69 -13.29 -9.63
N VAL A 31 14.54 -14.39 -10.38
CA VAL A 31 13.25 -14.83 -10.88
C VAL A 31 12.33 -15.22 -9.74
N LEU A 32 12.81 -16.01 -8.78
CA LEU A 32 12.03 -16.37 -7.60
C LEU A 32 11.70 -15.14 -6.75
N GLN A 33 12.63 -14.21 -6.59
CA GLN A 33 12.40 -12.96 -5.87
C GLN A 33 11.35 -12.07 -6.57
N TYR A 34 11.33 -12.04 -7.89
CA TYR A 34 10.31 -11.33 -8.67
C TYR A 34 8.93 -12.00 -8.57
N LEU A 35 8.88 -13.33 -8.58
CA LEU A 35 7.64 -14.10 -8.48
C LEU A 35 7.09 -14.15 -7.04
N THR A 36 7.94 -13.99 -6.03
CA THR A 36 7.47 -13.87 -4.64
C THR A 36 7.03 -12.44 -4.39
N PRO A 37 5.72 -12.18 -4.17
CA PRO A 37 5.27 -10.84 -3.87
C PRO A 37 5.99 -10.35 -2.62
N ALA A 38 6.62 -9.18 -2.72
CA ALA A 38 7.25 -8.55 -1.58
C ALA A 38 6.22 -8.44 -0.45
N ARG A 39 6.41 -9.18 0.63
CA ARG A 39 5.64 -9.04 1.87
C ARG A 39 6.09 -7.75 2.57
N ASN A 40 5.85 -6.63 1.90
CA ASN A 40 6.08 -5.31 2.48
C ASN A 40 5.09 -5.11 3.61
N GLY A 41 5.55 -5.39 4.82
CA GLY A 41 4.80 -5.19 6.05
C GLY A 41 3.49 -5.97 6.08
N GLY A 42 3.42 -7.01 6.90
CA GLY A 42 2.23 -7.84 7.06
C GLY A 42 0.99 -6.95 7.04
N GLY A 43 0.04 -7.30 6.20
CA GLY A 43 -1.18 -6.53 6.00
C GLY A 43 -2.00 -6.41 7.27
N SER A 44 -1.53 -5.59 8.19
CA SER A 44 -2.37 -5.14 9.30
C SER A 44 -3.51 -4.37 8.67
N ASN A 45 -4.74 -4.88 8.85
CA ASN A 45 -5.95 -4.16 8.47
C ASN A 45 -6.12 -2.84 9.25
N LYS A 46 -5.15 -2.52 10.12
CA LYS A 46 -5.10 -1.33 10.96
C LYS A 46 -3.77 -0.60 10.75
N ALA A 47 -3.84 0.69 10.51
CA ALA A 47 -2.67 1.57 10.39
C ALA A 47 -2.76 2.67 11.43
N THR A 48 -1.64 2.97 12.08
CA THR A 48 -1.53 4.09 13.03
C THR A 48 -0.79 5.23 12.35
N LEU A 49 -1.30 6.45 12.49
CA LEU A 49 -0.66 7.64 11.95
C LEU A 49 0.56 8.03 12.77
N THR A 50 1.63 8.37 12.08
CA THR A 50 2.83 8.98 12.70
C THR A 50 2.57 10.43 13.06
N ASP A 51 3.39 11.01 13.93
CA ASP A 51 3.24 12.42 14.35
C ASP A 51 3.40 13.38 13.16
N ALA A 52 4.32 13.10 12.23
CA ALA A 52 4.48 13.87 11.00
C ALA A 52 3.20 13.85 10.14
N GLN A 53 2.55 12.71 10.01
CA GLN A 53 1.29 12.57 9.28
C GLN A 53 0.13 13.28 9.98
N LYS A 54 0.07 13.26 11.31
CA LYS A 54 -0.92 14.02 12.08
C LYS A 54 -0.74 15.53 11.89
N GLN A 55 0.50 16.00 11.88
CA GLN A 55 0.83 17.39 11.62
C GLN A 55 0.43 17.81 10.19
N GLU A 56 0.73 16.99 9.19
CA GLU A 56 0.31 17.24 7.80
C GLU A 56 -1.22 17.28 7.67
N LEU A 57 -1.93 16.32 8.28
CA LEU A 57 -3.39 16.29 8.31
C LEU A 57 -3.97 17.51 9.04
N SER A 58 -3.30 17.99 10.08
CA SER A 58 -3.73 19.19 10.82
C SER A 58 -3.57 20.46 10.00
N SER A 59 -2.46 20.59 9.26
CA SER A 59 -2.13 21.78 8.47
C SER A 59 -2.90 21.85 7.13
N LYS A 60 -2.98 20.73 6.42
CA LYS A 60 -3.62 20.67 5.09
C LYS A 60 -5.11 20.32 5.13
N GLY A 61 -5.60 19.75 6.23
CA GLY A 61 -6.97 19.26 6.37
C GLY A 61 -7.20 17.89 5.73
N PHE A 62 -6.23 17.33 5.01
CA PHE A 62 -6.31 15.99 4.42
C PHE A 62 -4.92 15.33 4.30
N LEU A 63 -4.93 14.01 4.17
CA LEU A 63 -3.72 13.18 4.01
C LEU A 63 -4.08 11.88 3.29
N ILE A 64 -3.19 11.36 2.45
CA ILE A 64 -3.28 10.00 1.92
C ILE A 64 -2.28 9.12 2.67
N ALA A 65 -2.81 8.17 3.44
CA ALA A 65 -2.02 7.19 4.18
C ALA A 65 -2.17 5.78 3.58
N ARG A 66 -1.35 4.84 4.03
CA ARG A 66 -1.48 3.41 3.70
C ARG A 66 -2.04 2.65 4.89
N CYS A 67 -3.03 1.82 4.62
CA CYS A 67 -3.58 0.85 5.57
C CYS A 67 -3.48 -0.54 4.94
N GLY A 68 -2.46 -1.30 5.33
CA GLY A 68 -2.10 -2.53 4.64
C GLY A 68 -1.70 -2.27 3.18
N THR A 69 -2.42 -2.88 2.26
CA THR A 69 -2.25 -2.69 0.81
C THR A 69 -3.07 -1.53 0.24
N ASP A 70 -4.03 -1.03 1.01
CA ASP A 70 -4.96 -0.01 0.57
C ASP A 70 -4.40 1.42 0.81
N ARG A 71 -4.70 2.33 -0.11
CA ARG A 71 -4.49 3.77 0.06
C ARG A 71 -5.78 4.37 0.62
N VAL A 72 -5.64 5.14 1.68
CA VAL A 72 -6.76 5.74 2.41
C VAL A 72 -6.60 7.24 2.43
N LEU A 73 -7.62 7.95 1.98
CA LEU A 73 -7.75 9.38 2.10
C LEU A 73 -8.37 9.70 3.46
N LEU A 74 -7.59 10.32 4.33
CA LEU A 74 -8.08 10.92 5.57
C LEU A 74 -8.37 12.39 5.29
N LEU A 75 -9.49 12.86 5.77
CA LEU A 75 -9.90 14.26 5.67
C LEU A 75 -10.67 14.69 6.92
N LYS A 76 -10.68 15.98 7.18
CA LYS A 76 -11.55 16.60 8.15
C LYS A 76 -12.80 17.09 7.45
N ASP A 77 -13.95 16.78 7.98
CA ASP A 77 -15.20 17.38 7.51
C ASP A 77 -15.39 18.80 8.08
N LYS A 78 -16.51 19.43 7.72
CA LYS A 78 -16.84 20.77 8.20
C LYS A 78 -16.98 20.88 9.74
N GLU A 79 -17.26 19.75 10.38
CA GLU A 79 -17.40 19.61 11.83
C GLU A 79 -16.08 19.22 12.52
N GLN A 80 -14.94 19.25 11.80
CA GLN A 80 -13.60 18.83 12.28
C GLN A 80 -13.52 17.34 12.65
N LYS A 81 -14.50 16.53 12.28
CA LYS A 81 -14.45 15.08 12.43
C LYS A 81 -13.55 14.46 11.39
N LEU A 82 -12.75 13.49 11.82
CA LEU A 82 -11.92 12.71 10.91
C LEU A 82 -12.76 11.69 10.16
N LYS A 83 -12.62 11.69 8.84
CA LYS A 83 -13.18 10.68 7.95
C LYS A 83 -12.06 10.01 7.19
N ALA A 84 -12.21 8.72 6.96
CA ALA A 84 -11.27 7.93 6.17
C ALA A 84 -12.03 7.20 5.08
N LEU A 85 -11.61 7.40 3.84
CA LEU A 85 -12.22 6.82 2.66
C LEU A 85 -11.14 6.17 1.80
N SER A 86 -11.49 5.15 1.04
CA SER A 86 -10.57 4.60 0.05
C SER A 86 -10.10 5.69 -0.90
N ALA A 87 -8.79 5.87 -1.01
CA ALA A 87 -8.21 6.78 -2.00
C ALA A 87 -8.19 6.18 -3.42
N LYS A 88 -8.83 5.02 -3.61
CA LYS A 88 -8.93 4.33 -4.88
C LYS A 88 -10.30 4.56 -5.51
N CYS A 89 -10.32 5.24 -6.67
CA CYS A 89 -11.54 5.48 -7.44
C CYS A 89 -12.21 4.16 -7.84
N THR A 90 -13.53 4.10 -7.71
CA THR A 90 -14.32 2.88 -7.99
C THR A 90 -14.56 2.62 -9.48
N HIS A 91 -14.14 3.53 -10.36
CA HIS A 91 -14.15 3.31 -11.80
C HIS A 91 -12.97 2.41 -12.21
N GLU A 92 -11.75 2.94 -12.24
CA GLU A 92 -10.56 2.21 -12.70
C GLU A 92 -9.38 2.27 -11.71
N GLY A 93 -9.65 2.53 -10.44
CA GLY A 93 -8.65 2.43 -9.40
C GLY A 93 -7.62 3.57 -9.33
N CYS A 94 -7.82 4.67 -10.08
CA CYS A 94 -7.01 5.88 -9.96
C CYS A 94 -7.05 6.44 -8.55
N THR A 95 -5.99 7.13 -8.14
CA THR A 95 -5.97 7.81 -6.83
C THR A 95 -6.85 9.06 -6.90
N VAL A 96 -7.79 9.15 -5.98
CA VAL A 96 -8.63 10.34 -5.83
C VAL A 96 -7.89 11.42 -5.05
N GLN A 97 -8.30 12.67 -5.22
CA GLN A 97 -7.75 13.85 -4.57
C GLN A 97 -8.87 14.61 -3.84
N PHE A 98 -8.57 15.17 -2.70
CA PHE A 98 -9.47 16.10 -2.03
C PHE A 98 -9.26 17.51 -2.59
N VAL A 99 -10.33 18.20 -2.94
CA VAL A 99 -10.34 19.58 -3.40
C VAL A 99 -11.04 20.43 -2.33
N PRO A 100 -10.24 21.07 -1.43
CA PRO A 100 -10.81 21.82 -0.29
C PRO A 100 -11.73 22.97 -0.71
N ALA A 101 -11.40 23.66 -1.81
CA ALA A 101 -12.16 24.80 -2.31
C ALA A 101 -13.60 24.44 -2.67
N ASP A 102 -13.81 23.25 -3.24
CA ASP A 102 -15.12 22.78 -3.68
C ASP A 102 -15.77 21.86 -2.62
N GLY A 103 -15.01 21.42 -1.63
CA GLY A 103 -15.46 20.46 -0.62
C GLY A 103 -15.85 19.10 -1.23
N ILE A 104 -15.14 18.66 -2.26
CA ILE A 104 -15.36 17.40 -2.96
C ILE A 104 -14.11 16.55 -3.03
N ILE A 105 -14.32 15.25 -3.27
CA ILE A 105 -13.26 14.32 -3.63
C ILE A 105 -13.34 14.10 -5.14
N TRP A 106 -12.24 14.33 -5.84
CA TRP A 106 -12.18 14.31 -7.29
C TRP A 106 -11.19 13.28 -7.81
N CYS A 107 -11.57 12.62 -8.89
CA CYS A 107 -10.72 11.71 -9.64
C CYS A 107 -10.38 12.31 -11.01
N ALA A 108 -9.12 12.69 -11.22
CA ALA A 108 -8.65 13.35 -12.43
C ALA A 108 -8.72 12.47 -13.69
N CYS A 109 -8.66 11.14 -13.55
CA CYS A 109 -8.61 10.23 -14.70
C CYS A 109 -9.84 10.38 -15.62
N HIS A 110 -11.04 10.38 -15.05
CA HIS A 110 -12.29 10.45 -15.84
C HIS A 110 -13.31 11.41 -15.20
N ASN A 111 -12.79 12.43 -14.50
CA ASN A 111 -13.60 13.48 -13.89
C ASN A 111 -14.70 12.96 -12.93
N GLY A 112 -14.44 11.83 -12.26
CA GLY A 112 -15.34 11.31 -11.22
C GLY A 112 -15.33 12.23 -10.00
N LYS A 113 -16.50 12.56 -9.47
CA LYS A 113 -16.66 13.41 -8.29
C LYS A 113 -17.41 12.67 -7.19
N PHE A 114 -16.93 12.80 -5.96
CA PHE A 114 -17.53 12.20 -4.78
C PHE A 114 -17.71 13.25 -3.69
N SER A 115 -18.71 13.05 -2.86
CA SER A 115 -18.93 13.85 -1.65
C SER A 115 -17.89 13.49 -0.57
N LEU A 116 -17.83 14.26 0.51
CA LEU A 116 -17.00 13.97 1.69
C LEU A 116 -17.42 12.68 2.43
N ASP A 117 -18.60 12.13 2.12
CA ASP A 117 -19.07 10.83 2.60
C ASP A 117 -18.76 9.69 1.62
N GLY A 118 -18.05 9.99 0.54
CA GLY A 118 -17.66 9.01 -0.47
C GLY A 118 -18.78 8.70 -1.49
N ARG A 119 -19.93 9.32 -1.43
CA ARG A 119 -21.03 9.10 -2.40
C ARG A 119 -20.66 9.69 -3.76
N VAL A 120 -21.04 9.01 -4.84
CA VAL A 120 -20.85 9.53 -6.20
C VAL A 120 -21.74 10.74 -6.42
N ILE A 121 -21.15 11.86 -6.85
CA ILE A 121 -21.86 13.09 -7.26
C ILE A 121 -22.03 13.09 -8.77
N SER A 122 -20.96 12.79 -9.52
CA SER A 122 -20.99 12.76 -10.98
C SER A 122 -19.81 11.96 -11.55
N GLY A 123 -19.93 11.61 -12.83
CA GLY A 123 -18.89 10.89 -13.57
C GLY A 123 -19.16 9.38 -13.66
N PRO A 124 -18.19 8.62 -14.21
CA PRO A 124 -18.34 7.19 -14.48
C PRO A 124 -18.22 6.25 -13.26
N PRO A 125 -17.80 6.65 -12.05
CA PRO A 125 -17.69 5.72 -10.92
C PRO A 125 -19.04 5.04 -10.62
N PRO A 126 -19.11 3.69 -10.58
CA PRO A 126 -20.37 2.95 -10.44
C PRO A 126 -20.87 2.84 -8.99
N ARG A 127 -20.02 3.14 -8.01
CA ARG A 127 -20.33 2.94 -6.58
C ARG A 127 -19.56 3.92 -5.70
N PRO A 128 -20.00 4.14 -4.45
CA PRO A 128 -19.33 5.00 -3.49
C PRO A 128 -17.89 4.51 -3.18
N LEU A 129 -17.07 5.41 -2.65
CA LEU A 129 -15.78 5.05 -2.05
C LEU A 129 -16.02 4.25 -0.77
N VAL A 130 -15.18 3.25 -0.53
CA VAL A 130 -15.24 2.44 0.69
C VAL A 130 -14.84 3.30 1.89
N ALA A 131 -15.69 3.35 2.91
CA ALA A 131 -15.36 4.01 4.16
C ALA A 131 -14.50 3.12 5.05
N PHE A 132 -13.50 3.71 5.69
CA PHE A 132 -12.65 3.09 6.70
C PHE A 132 -13.05 3.60 8.08
N THR A 133 -12.86 2.77 9.10
CA THR A 133 -13.08 3.17 10.49
C THR A 133 -11.89 3.95 10.99
N VAL A 134 -12.15 5.11 11.61
CA VAL A 134 -11.14 5.93 12.29
C VAL A 134 -11.39 5.86 13.77
N GLU A 135 -10.36 5.54 14.54
CA GLU A 135 -10.39 5.54 16.00
C GLU A 135 -9.35 6.53 16.54
N GLY A 136 -9.75 7.32 17.53
CA GLY A 136 -8.91 8.32 18.15
C GLY A 136 -9.07 9.71 17.54
N ASP A 137 -8.23 10.63 18.03
CA ASP A 137 -8.19 12.03 17.60
C ASP A 137 -6.75 12.47 17.29
N LEU A 138 -6.59 13.68 16.74
CA LEU A 138 -5.28 14.22 16.39
C LEU A 138 -4.38 14.55 17.58
N LYS A 139 -4.95 14.64 18.81
CA LYS A 139 -4.19 14.88 20.04
C LYS A 139 -3.61 13.60 20.61
N GLY A 140 -4.18 12.44 20.23
CA GLY A 140 -3.78 11.13 20.70
C GLY A 140 -3.29 10.23 19.57
N VAL A 141 -3.58 8.94 19.71
CA VAL A 141 -3.29 7.93 18.69
C VAL A 141 -4.45 7.89 17.69
N VAL A 142 -4.15 8.14 16.43
CA VAL A 142 -5.12 7.96 15.34
C VAL A 142 -4.83 6.65 14.63
N SER A 143 -5.79 5.77 14.60
CA SER A 143 -5.71 4.52 13.86
C SER A 143 -6.84 4.41 12.84
N VAL A 144 -6.51 3.80 11.71
CA VAL A 144 -7.41 3.57 10.59
C VAL A 144 -7.50 2.09 10.34
N SER A 145 -8.70 1.55 10.25
CA SER A 145 -8.93 0.13 9.97
C SER A 145 -9.93 -0.06 8.83
N LYS A 146 -9.76 -1.18 8.11
CA LYS A 146 -10.67 -1.56 7.04
C LYS A 146 -12.01 -2.01 7.62
N PRO A 147 -13.16 -1.63 7.03
CA PRO A 147 -14.46 -2.12 7.47
C PRO A 147 -14.52 -3.64 7.34
N GLY A 148 -14.95 -4.32 8.41
CA GLY A 148 -15.05 -5.79 8.45
C GLY A 148 -13.79 -6.52 8.90
N GLY A 149 -12.72 -5.83 9.30
CA GLY A 149 -11.55 -6.41 9.96
C GLY A 149 -11.71 -6.38 11.48
N THR A 150 -12.41 -7.32 12.04
CA THR A 150 -12.24 -7.64 13.48
C THR A 150 -10.86 -8.22 13.67
N ALA A 151 -10.15 -7.76 14.71
CA ALA A 151 -8.83 -8.21 15.13
C ALA A 151 -8.80 -9.71 15.42
#